data_c41b1cd033c792c14647a0b10e52c8dc
#
_entry.id   c41b1cd033c792c14647a0b10e52c8dc
#
_cell.length_a   1.000
_cell.length_b   1.000
_cell.length_c   1.000
_cell.angle_alpha   90.00
_cell.angle_beta   90.00
_cell.angle_gamma   90.00
#
_symmetry.space_group_name_H-M   'P 1'
#
loop_
_entity.id
_entity.type
_entity.pdbx_description
1 polymer ?
#
loop_
_entity_poly.entity_id
_entity_poly.type
_entity_poly.pdbx_seq_one_letter_code
_entity_poly.pdbx_strand_id
1 'polypeptide(L)'
;ALLGIIAHETGHISGGHLARFNEQIGSMQNISIGSILLGIGALIAGVPELGQAIIYAGLQTQQQTILSYTRGQEEMADELATKYLNENNLSASALLYSMNKFYIDELSYSNNMENYSTHPLSRNRKQFIENKIKNEHYLNDNFNKKYQDKFNFVKYKILAYNNQIEI
;
A
#
# COMPACT_ATOMS: atom_id res chain seq x y z
N ALA A 1 -9.51 -12.21 6.92
CA ALA A 1 -8.33 -11.33 7.00
C ALA A 1 -7.17 -11.86 6.16
N LEU A 2 -6.54 -13.00 6.50
CA LEU A 2 -5.34 -13.51 5.82
C LEU A 2 -5.49 -13.63 4.29
N LEU A 3 -6.60 -14.16 3.80
CA LEU A 3 -6.86 -14.30 2.35
C LEU A 3 -6.94 -12.94 1.65
N GLY A 4 -7.45 -11.91 2.32
CA GLY A 4 -7.46 -10.56 1.79
C GLY A 4 -6.06 -10.00 1.60
N ILE A 5 -5.18 -10.20 2.59
CA ILE A 5 -3.77 -9.80 2.50
C ILE A 5 -3.07 -10.55 1.38
N ILE A 6 -3.19 -11.88 1.33
CA ILE A 6 -2.57 -12.70 0.27
C ILE A 6 -3.04 -12.26 -1.12
N ALA A 7 -4.33 -11.98 -1.29
CA ALA A 7 -4.86 -11.51 -2.56
C ALA A 7 -4.27 -10.14 -2.96
N HIS A 8 -4.12 -9.22 -2.00
CA HIS A 8 -3.54 -7.90 -2.21
C HIS A 8 -2.05 -7.99 -2.60
N GLU A 9 -1.25 -8.76 -1.86
CA GLU A 9 0.16 -8.98 -2.18
C GLU A 9 0.33 -9.69 -3.54
N THR A 10 -0.55 -10.63 -3.86
CA THR A 10 -0.61 -11.24 -5.19
C THR A 10 -0.93 -10.20 -6.27
N GLY A 11 -1.78 -9.23 -5.95
CA GLY A 11 -2.06 -8.07 -6.80
C GLY A 11 -0.79 -7.26 -7.11
N HIS A 12 0.04 -6.98 -6.11
CA HIS A 12 1.33 -6.31 -6.30
C HIS A 12 2.28 -7.10 -7.20
N ILE A 13 2.38 -8.40 -6.98
CA ILE A 13 3.23 -9.29 -7.79
C ILE A 13 2.75 -9.31 -9.25
N SER A 14 1.45 -9.54 -9.47
CA SER A 14 0.86 -9.62 -10.82
C SER A 14 0.89 -8.29 -11.56
N GLY A 15 0.75 -7.19 -10.81
CA GLY A 15 0.88 -5.83 -11.32
C GLY A 15 2.32 -5.45 -11.68
N GLY A 16 3.32 -6.27 -11.29
CA GLY A 16 4.73 -5.99 -11.52
C GLY A 16 5.22 -4.74 -10.79
N HIS A 17 4.62 -4.42 -9.64
CA HIS A 17 4.85 -3.15 -8.94
C HIS A 17 6.28 -3.00 -8.48
N LEU A 18 6.89 -4.06 -7.96
CA LEU A 18 8.29 -4.04 -7.51
C LEU A 18 9.27 -3.82 -8.67
N ALA A 19 9.04 -4.47 -9.82
CA ALA A 19 9.90 -4.33 -10.98
C ALA A 19 9.84 -2.90 -11.56
N ARG A 20 8.63 -2.35 -11.69
CA ARG A 20 8.43 -0.99 -12.23
C ARG A 20 8.85 0.11 -11.26
N PHE A 21 8.83 -0.15 -9.95
CA PHE A 21 9.20 0.83 -8.94
C PHE A 21 10.65 1.33 -9.13
N ASN A 22 11.59 0.42 -9.40
CA ASN A 22 12.98 0.78 -9.63
C ASN A 22 13.17 1.65 -10.89
N GLU A 23 12.44 1.36 -11.97
CA GLU A 23 12.47 2.18 -13.19
C GLU A 23 11.91 3.59 -12.94
N GLN A 24 10.80 3.68 -12.19
CA GLN A 24 10.16 4.95 -11.88
C GLN A 24 11.01 5.81 -10.95
N ILE A 25 11.64 5.24 -9.92
CA ILE A 25 12.57 5.99 -9.06
C ILE A 25 13.69 6.61 -9.87
N GLY A 26 14.27 5.89 -10.83
CA GLY A 26 15.31 6.44 -11.70
C GLY A 26 14.84 7.68 -12.48
N SER A 27 13.63 7.64 -13.03
CA SER A 27 13.06 8.80 -13.76
C SER A 27 12.76 9.99 -12.84
N MET A 28 12.30 9.74 -11.62
CA MET A 28 11.98 10.75 -10.62
C MET A 28 13.25 11.43 -10.08
N GLN A 29 14.36 10.71 -9.94
CA GLN A 29 15.64 11.29 -9.56
C GLN A 29 16.14 12.32 -10.57
N ASN A 30 15.87 12.13 -11.87
CA ASN A 30 16.24 13.08 -12.90
C ASN A 30 15.56 14.44 -12.74
N ILE A 31 14.31 14.46 -12.22
CA ILE A 31 13.58 15.71 -11.96
C ILE A 31 14.27 16.51 -10.85
N SER A 32 14.62 15.86 -9.74
CA SER A 32 15.30 16.56 -8.63
C SER A 32 16.73 16.98 -8.99
N ILE A 33 17.48 16.16 -9.70
CA ILE A 33 18.81 16.53 -10.18
C ILE A 33 18.72 17.74 -11.12
N GLY A 34 17.78 17.73 -12.06
CA GLY A 34 17.57 18.85 -12.98
C GLY A 34 17.21 20.14 -12.25
N SER A 35 16.31 20.08 -11.26
CA SER A 35 15.94 21.27 -10.48
C SER A 35 17.08 21.80 -9.62
N ILE A 36 17.92 20.91 -9.05
CA ILE A 36 19.11 21.32 -8.29
C ILE A 36 20.10 22.03 -9.20
N LEU A 37 20.40 21.48 -10.38
CA LEU A 37 21.33 22.08 -11.34
C LEU A 37 20.83 23.46 -11.82
N LEU A 38 19.56 23.58 -12.17
CA LEU A 38 18.95 24.85 -12.57
C LEU A 38 18.93 25.86 -11.41
N GLY A 39 18.62 25.42 -10.19
CA GLY A 39 18.64 26.26 -9.01
C GLY A 39 20.04 26.80 -8.69
N ILE A 40 21.07 25.95 -8.77
CA ILE A 40 22.48 26.38 -8.62
C ILE A 40 22.85 27.37 -9.71
N GLY A 41 22.43 27.15 -10.96
CA GLY A 41 22.63 28.10 -12.06
C GLY A 41 22.04 29.47 -11.77
N ALA A 42 20.82 29.53 -11.22
CA ALA A 42 20.18 30.79 -10.82
C ALA A 42 20.92 31.50 -9.64
N LEU A 43 21.42 30.72 -8.66
CA LEU A 43 22.25 31.25 -7.57
C LEU A 43 23.53 31.94 -8.10
N ILE A 44 24.21 31.29 -9.03
CA ILE A 44 25.43 31.80 -9.68
C ILE A 44 25.10 33.04 -10.51
N ALA A 45 23.93 33.09 -11.16
CA ALA A 45 23.46 34.23 -11.94
C ALA A 45 23.03 35.42 -11.07
N GLY A 46 23.12 35.33 -9.74
CA GLY A 46 22.81 36.41 -8.81
C GLY A 46 21.32 36.57 -8.46
N VAL A 47 20.53 35.49 -8.65
CA VAL A 47 19.09 35.47 -8.33
C VAL A 47 18.80 34.39 -7.29
N PRO A 48 19.27 34.54 -6.02
CA PRO A 48 19.25 33.46 -5.02
C PRO A 48 17.83 33.02 -4.64
N GLU A 49 16.86 33.92 -4.58
CA GLU A 49 15.47 33.57 -4.25
C GLU A 49 14.85 32.67 -5.31
N LEU A 50 15.14 32.91 -6.60
CA LEU A 50 14.70 32.03 -7.69
C LEU A 50 15.39 30.66 -7.63
N GLY A 51 16.68 30.62 -7.32
CA GLY A 51 17.43 29.39 -7.19
C GLY A 51 16.87 28.50 -6.10
N GLN A 52 16.61 29.02 -4.93
CA GLN A 52 15.98 28.29 -3.82
C GLN A 52 14.57 27.81 -4.18
N ALA A 53 13.76 28.67 -4.81
CA ALA A 53 12.41 28.30 -5.24
C ALA A 53 12.39 27.14 -6.23
N ILE A 54 13.32 27.11 -7.21
CA ILE A 54 13.43 26.04 -8.19
C ILE A 54 13.83 24.70 -7.51
N ILE A 55 14.80 24.73 -6.62
CA ILE A 55 15.23 23.53 -5.88
C ILE A 55 14.07 22.97 -5.05
N TYR A 56 13.42 23.84 -4.27
CA TYR A 56 12.28 23.43 -3.43
C TYR A 56 11.12 22.86 -4.27
N ALA A 57 10.75 23.52 -5.36
CA ALA A 57 9.69 23.07 -6.25
C ALA A 57 10.01 21.69 -6.86
N GLY A 58 11.27 21.43 -7.25
CA GLY A 58 11.71 20.15 -7.77
C GLY A 58 11.60 19.03 -6.75
N LEU A 59 12.01 19.27 -5.51
CA LEU A 59 11.90 18.29 -4.42
C LEU A 59 10.43 17.98 -4.08
N GLN A 60 9.57 19.01 -4.03
CA GLN A 60 8.13 18.85 -3.81
C GLN A 60 7.48 18.04 -4.95
N THR A 61 7.84 18.36 -6.19
CA THR A 61 7.33 17.62 -7.36
C THR A 61 7.72 16.16 -7.31
N GLN A 62 8.97 15.84 -6.99
CA GLN A 62 9.43 14.47 -6.83
C GLN A 62 8.62 13.72 -5.75
N GLN A 63 8.45 14.32 -4.58
CA GLN A 63 7.68 13.72 -3.48
C GLN A 63 6.24 13.46 -3.90
N GLN A 64 5.56 14.42 -4.52
CA GLN A 64 4.18 14.27 -4.98
C GLN A 64 4.06 13.18 -6.05
N THR A 65 5.05 13.07 -6.94
CA THR A 65 5.06 12.05 -7.99
C THR A 65 5.20 10.64 -7.39
N ILE A 66 6.10 10.46 -6.41
CA ILE A 66 6.26 9.19 -5.69
C ILE A 66 4.96 8.79 -5.00
N LEU A 67 4.35 9.72 -4.25
CA LEU A 67 3.11 9.46 -3.53
C LEU A 67 1.94 9.13 -4.49
N SER A 68 1.87 9.80 -5.62
CA SER A 68 0.84 9.52 -6.63
C SER A 68 1.03 8.15 -7.27
N TYR A 69 2.29 7.79 -7.60
CA TYR A 69 2.64 6.48 -8.15
C TYR A 69 2.31 5.35 -7.17
N THR A 70 2.70 5.52 -5.91
CA THR A 70 2.41 4.52 -4.86
C THR A 70 0.90 4.32 -4.68
N ARG A 71 0.11 5.40 -4.64
CA ARG A 71 -1.37 5.29 -4.56
C ARG A 71 -1.95 4.54 -5.75
N GLY A 72 -1.46 4.79 -6.97
CA GLY A 72 -1.91 4.06 -8.17
C GLY A 72 -1.59 2.58 -8.11
N GLN A 73 -0.43 2.19 -7.55
CA GLN A 73 -0.08 0.79 -7.33
C GLN A 73 -1.01 0.12 -6.32
N GLU A 74 -1.34 0.80 -5.22
CA GLU A 74 -2.26 0.30 -4.21
C GLU A 74 -3.68 0.08 -4.79
N GLU A 75 -4.18 1.03 -5.56
CA GLU A 75 -5.49 0.92 -6.22
C GLU A 75 -5.53 -0.25 -7.21
N MET A 76 -4.46 -0.46 -7.99
CA MET A 76 -4.33 -1.59 -8.90
C MET A 76 -4.25 -2.92 -8.14
N ALA A 77 -3.49 -2.97 -7.03
CA ALA A 77 -3.40 -4.17 -6.19
C ALA A 77 -4.75 -4.53 -5.58
N ASP A 78 -5.53 -3.54 -5.15
CA ASP A 78 -6.89 -3.75 -4.64
C ASP A 78 -7.85 -4.27 -5.72
N GLU A 79 -7.76 -3.73 -6.94
CA GLU A 79 -8.57 -4.19 -8.07
C GLU A 79 -8.27 -5.66 -8.40
N LEU A 80 -7.00 -6.02 -8.49
CA LEU A 80 -6.56 -7.39 -8.73
C LEU A 80 -6.95 -8.31 -7.55
N ALA A 81 -6.78 -7.85 -6.32
CA ALA A 81 -7.17 -8.60 -5.12
C ALA A 81 -8.66 -8.91 -5.09
N THR A 82 -9.51 -7.91 -5.37
CA THR A 82 -10.96 -8.12 -5.43
C THR A 82 -11.35 -9.06 -6.56
N LYS A 83 -10.67 -8.99 -7.71
CA LYS A 83 -10.85 -9.91 -8.83
C LYS A 83 -10.49 -11.35 -8.42
N TYR A 84 -9.32 -11.57 -7.83
CA TYR A 84 -8.87 -12.91 -7.41
C TYR A 84 -9.75 -13.52 -6.33
N LEU A 85 -10.19 -12.72 -5.37
CA LEU A 85 -11.15 -13.17 -4.35
C LEU A 85 -12.45 -13.63 -5.03
N ASN A 86 -12.98 -12.82 -5.93
CA ASN A 86 -14.22 -13.05 -6.65
C ASN A 86 -14.15 -14.33 -7.51
N GLU A 87 -13.10 -14.52 -8.30
CA GLU A 87 -12.87 -15.71 -9.13
C GLU A 87 -12.80 -17.01 -8.29
N ASN A 88 -12.45 -16.89 -7.00
CA ASN A 88 -12.43 -18.00 -6.05
C ASN A 88 -13.68 -18.08 -5.15
N ASN A 89 -14.76 -17.37 -5.48
CA ASN A 89 -15.99 -17.28 -4.70
C ASN A 89 -15.75 -16.82 -3.23
N LEU A 90 -14.80 -15.90 -3.04
CA LEU A 90 -14.46 -15.29 -1.77
C LEU A 90 -14.87 -13.82 -1.77
N SER A 91 -15.38 -13.34 -0.64
CA SER A 91 -15.78 -11.95 -0.49
C SER A 91 -14.58 -11.01 -0.34
N ALA A 92 -14.66 -9.84 -0.97
CA ALA A 92 -13.72 -8.73 -0.77
C ALA A 92 -13.78 -8.15 0.66
N SER A 93 -14.77 -8.53 1.47
CA SER A 93 -14.84 -8.18 2.90
C SER A 93 -13.60 -8.63 3.67
N ALA A 94 -12.95 -9.72 3.24
CA ALA A 94 -11.68 -10.17 3.80
C ALA A 94 -10.55 -9.14 3.64
N LEU A 95 -10.50 -8.46 2.50
CA LEU A 95 -9.55 -7.38 2.22
C LEU A 95 -9.87 -6.13 3.06
N LEU A 96 -11.12 -5.69 3.06
CA LEU A 96 -11.56 -4.53 3.83
C LEU A 96 -11.30 -4.70 5.33
N TYR A 97 -11.56 -5.89 5.87
CA TYR A 97 -11.28 -6.20 7.27
C TYR A 97 -9.79 -6.06 7.60
N SER A 98 -8.91 -6.59 6.75
CA SER A 98 -7.46 -6.50 6.94
C SER A 98 -6.97 -5.06 6.92
N MET A 99 -7.43 -4.27 5.95
CA MET A 99 -7.07 -2.85 5.82
C MET A 99 -7.53 -2.01 7.01
N ASN A 100 -8.78 -2.20 7.47
CA ASN A 100 -9.28 -1.49 8.63
C ASN A 100 -8.47 -1.83 9.89
N LYS A 101 -8.04 -3.08 10.05
CA LYS A 101 -7.21 -3.48 11.18
C LYS A 101 -5.85 -2.79 11.15
N PHE A 102 -5.16 -2.79 10.01
CA PHE A 102 -3.88 -2.09 9.86
C PHE A 102 -4.02 -0.58 10.10
N TYR A 103 -5.10 0.04 9.62
CA TYR A 103 -5.35 1.45 9.85
C TYR A 103 -5.55 1.79 11.34
N ILE A 104 -6.26 0.95 12.10
CA ILE A 104 -6.44 1.14 13.55
C ILE A 104 -5.11 0.95 14.27
N ASP A 105 -4.32 -0.06 13.88
CA ASP A 105 -3.00 -0.31 14.47
C ASP A 105 -2.06 0.89 14.19
N GLU A 106 -2.05 1.41 12.96
CA GLU A 106 -1.27 2.60 12.56
C GLU A 106 -1.64 3.83 13.40
N LEU A 107 -2.93 4.11 13.59
CA LEU A 107 -3.38 5.22 14.45
C LEU A 107 -2.94 5.07 15.90
N SER A 108 -2.85 3.83 16.40
CA SER A 108 -2.43 3.55 17.77
C SER A 108 -0.95 3.81 18.02
N TYR A 109 -0.11 3.65 16.98
CA TYR A 109 1.34 3.89 17.03
C TYR A 109 1.75 5.31 16.63
N SER A 110 0.85 6.11 16.06
CA SER A 110 1.16 7.39 15.40
C SER A 110 1.53 8.54 16.35
N ASN A 111 1.55 8.32 17.66
CA ASN A 111 1.92 9.39 18.61
C ASN A 111 3.43 9.74 18.62
N ASN A 112 4.29 9.02 17.89
CA ASN A 112 5.74 9.27 17.90
C ASN A 112 6.52 8.93 16.61
N MET A 113 5.89 8.52 15.52
CA MET A 113 6.60 8.22 14.27
C MET A 113 5.80 8.73 13.07
N GLU A 114 6.47 9.53 12.22
CA GLU A 114 5.97 9.94 10.90
C GLU A 114 5.53 8.70 10.10
N ASN A 115 4.37 8.80 9.49
CA ASN A 115 3.64 7.76 8.77
C ASN A 115 4.48 6.90 7.82
N TYR A 116 4.98 5.77 8.30
CA TYR A 116 5.64 4.74 7.50
C TYR A 116 4.69 3.59 7.14
N SER A 117 3.44 3.90 6.80
CA SER A 117 2.58 2.86 6.24
C SER A 117 3.04 2.51 4.82
N THR A 118 3.43 1.27 4.62
CA THR A 118 3.79 0.76 3.29
C THR A 118 2.57 0.65 2.38
N HIS A 119 1.36 0.53 2.97
CA HIS A 119 0.08 0.35 2.27
C HIS A 119 -1.02 1.26 2.84
N PRO A 120 -0.91 2.60 2.70
CA PRO A 120 -1.83 3.53 3.34
C PRO A 120 -3.25 3.35 2.83
N LEU A 121 -4.21 3.25 3.76
CA LEU A 121 -5.63 3.18 3.43
C LEU A 121 -6.17 4.57 3.11
N SER A 122 -6.41 4.84 1.83
CA SER A 122 -7.12 6.05 1.41
C SER A 122 -8.65 5.85 1.45
N ARG A 123 -9.37 6.99 1.57
CA ARG A 123 -10.85 6.97 1.47
C ARG A 123 -11.32 6.33 0.17
N ASN A 124 -10.65 6.60 -0.94
CA ASN A 124 -11.00 6.07 -2.25
C ASN A 124 -10.85 4.55 -2.31
N ARG A 125 -9.77 4.00 -1.80
CA ARG A 125 -9.52 2.56 -1.71
C ARG A 125 -10.63 1.87 -0.90
N LYS A 126 -10.94 2.41 0.29
CA LYS A 126 -12.02 1.89 1.12
C LYS A 126 -13.36 1.88 0.38
N GLN A 127 -13.74 3.01 -0.23
CA GLN A 127 -15.00 3.14 -0.96
C GLN A 127 -15.07 2.20 -2.18
N PHE A 128 -13.97 2.02 -2.89
CA PHE A 128 -13.87 1.07 -3.99
C PHE A 128 -14.18 -0.37 -3.52
N ILE A 129 -13.54 -0.83 -2.45
CA ILE A 129 -13.75 -2.18 -1.92
C ILE A 129 -15.17 -2.34 -1.37
N GLU A 130 -15.70 -1.35 -0.65
CA GLU A 130 -17.09 -1.36 -0.15
C GLU A 130 -18.11 -1.48 -1.31
N ASN A 131 -17.87 -0.80 -2.42
CA ASN A 131 -18.73 -0.92 -3.60
C ASN A 131 -18.64 -2.30 -4.26
N LYS A 132 -17.46 -2.92 -4.28
CA LYS A 132 -17.30 -4.31 -4.76
C LYS A 132 -18.09 -5.27 -3.89
N ILE A 133 -18.02 -5.16 -2.56
CA ILE A 133 -18.76 -6.01 -1.61
C ILE A 133 -20.28 -5.90 -1.83
N LYS A 134 -20.81 -4.69 -2.05
CA LYS A 134 -22.25 -4.49 -2.29
C LYS A 134 -22.77 -5.22 -3.52
N ASN A 135 -21.92 -5.46 -4.50
CA ASN A 135 -22.26 -6.12 -5.75
C ASN A 135 -21.96 -7.63 -5.75
N GLU A 136 -21.49 -8.18 -4.61
CA GLU A 136 -21.28 -9.60 -4.45
C GLU A 136 -22.60 -10.34 -4.22
N HIS A 137 -22.91 -11.30 -5.08
CA HIS A 137 -24.17 -12.08 -5.04
C HIS A 137 -23.98 -13.48 -4.39
N TYR A 138 -22.77 -13.80 -3.92
CA TYR A 138 -22.45 -15.13 -3.40
C TYR A 138 -21.71 -15.00 -2.08
N LEU A 139 -22.22 -15.67 -1.07
CA LEU A 139 -21.53 -15.96 0.17
C LEU A 139 -21.37 -17.47 0.25
N ASN A 140 -20.18 -17.98 0.00
CA ASN A 140 -19.93 -19.40 0.21
C ASN A 140 -19.43 -19.64 1.64
N ASP A 141 -20.37 -19.72 2.58
CA ASP A 141 -20.09 -19.97 4.00
C ASP A 141 -19.35 -21.30 4.25
N ASN A 142 -19.52 -22.28 3.36
CA ASN A 142 -18.89 -23.58 3.50
C ASN A 142 -17.38 -23.58 3.24
N PHE A 143 -16.89 -22.67 2.36
CA PHE A 143 -15.45 -22.53 2.13
C PHE A 143 -14.75 -22.02 3.39
N ASN A 144 -15.34 -21.05 4.06
CA ASN A 144 -14.80 -20.47 5.28
C ASN A 144 -14.62 -21.47 6.40
N LYS A 145 -15.56 -22.39 6.61
CA LYS A 145 -15.52 -23.36 7.72
C LYS A 145 -14.41 -24.38 7.57
N LYS A 146 -14.23 -24.97 6.39
CA LYS A 146 -13.21 -26.00 6.13
C LYS A 146 -11.77 -25.48 6.32
N TYR A 147 -11.51 -24.25 5.91
CA TYR A 147 -10.18 -23.65 6.02
C TYR A 147 -9.98 -22.93 7.35
N GLN A 148 -11.04 -22.50 8.02
CA GLN A 148 -10.96 -21.83 9.32
C GLN A 148 -10.34 -22.73 10.40
N ASP A 149 -10.70 -24.00 10.44
CA ASP A 149 -10.13 -24.93 11.41
C ASP A 149 -8.63 -25.16 11.17
N LYS A 150 -8.22 -25.30 9.90
CA LYS A 150 -6.80 -25.41 9.54
C LYS A 150 -6.03 -24.12 9.87
N PHE A 151 -6.61 -22.98 9.58
CA PHE A 151 -6.04 -21.69 9.94
C PHE A 151 -5.87 -21.53 11.44
N ASN A 152 -6.90 -21.85 12.21
CA ASN A 152 -6.86 -21.80 13.67
C ASN A 152 -5.78 -22.74 14.23
N PHE A 153 -5.67 -23.95 13.70
CA PHE A 153 -4.61 -24.89 14.09
C PHE A 153 -3.21 -24.28 13.90
N VAL A 154 -2.93 -23.72 12.72
CA VAL A 154 -1.63 -23.07 12.43
C VAL A 154 -1.42 -21.87 13.33
N LYS A 155 -2.43 -21.01 13.49
CA LYS A 155 -2.39 -19.83 14.35
C LYS A 155 -2.03 -20.18 15.79
N TYR A 156 -2.72 -21.14 16.38
CA TYR A 156 -2.46 -21.54 17.76
C TYR A 156 -1.12 -22.25 17.92
N LYS A 157 -0.67 -22.98 16.90
CA LYS A 157 0.66 -23.58 16.90
C LYS A 157 1.76 -22.51 16.93
N ILE A 158 1.64 -21.45 16.12
CA ILE A 158 2.58 -20.33 16.12
C ILE A 158 2.56 -19.58 17.47
N LEU A 159 1.37 -19.31 18.01
CA LEU A 159 1.24 -18.66 19.32
C LEU A 159 1.85 -19.51 20.46
N ALA A 160 1.67 -20.84 20.42
CA ALA A 160 2.27 -21.73 21.40
C ALA A 160 3.81 -21.72 21.33
N TYR A 161 4.38 -21.67 20.12
CA TYR A 161 5.84 -21.53 19.97
C TYR A 161 6.37 -20.20 20.51
N ASN A 162 5.68 -19.09 20.26
CA ASN A 162 6.10 -17.77 20.76
C ASN A 162 6.03 -17.67 22.28
N ASN A 163 5.03 -18.32 22.92
CA ASN A 163 4.89 -18.29 24.39
C ASN A 163 5.82 -19.27 25.11
N GLN A 164 6.52 -20.16 24.39
CA GLN A 164 7.52 -21.09 24.99
C GLN A 164 8.92 -20.47 25.14
N ILE A 165 9.12 -19.23 24.71
CA ILE A 165 10.41 -18.52 24.78
C ILE A 165 10.55 -17.72 26.09
N GLU A 166 9.53 -17.70 26.96
CA GLU A 166 9.53 -17.04 28.26
C GLU A 166 9.61 -18.06 29.45
N ILE A 167 10.53 -19.03 29.37
CA ILE A 167 10.87 -19.87 30.54
C ILE A 167 12.36 -19.71 30.83
#